data_0bef2eae57292288e8f48b7ba7df61ab
#
_entry.id   0bef2eae57292288e8f48b7ba7df61ab
#
_cell.length_a   1.000
_cell.length_b   1.000
_cell.length_c   1.000
_cell.angle_alpha   90.00
_cell.angle_beta   90.00
_cell.angle_gamma   90.00
#
_symmetry.space_group_name_H-M   'P 1'
#
loop_
_entity.id
_entity.type
_entity.pdbx_description
1 polymer ?
#
loop_
_entity_poly.entity_id
_entity_poly.type
_entity_poly.pdbx_seq_one_letter_code
_entity_poly.pdbx_strand_id
1 'polypeptide(L)'
;AIADQVVKLPFTSPFTNSTKPSSVLSKKIADMAPGDLNNVFFTTGGSTAVDTALRTMQYFNNRRGQPEKKIIIAREKGYHGSTYLAHSVTGKERDKSHFDFATNLVHFLPDVNPYIRPDGVSSEEWCDAKVEDLKLMINELGADKIGAFIAEPILSSGGVIVPSKGYQKRTWEICRENDILYISDEVVTGFGRLGHWFASEEVFEIIPDMITCAKGLTSGYLPLGACIISDRILEIASQGDEPSAFTNGYTYSAHPVSCAAALKNIEIFENERILENVRNVSPHFQSRLKDLMKYDIVGDARGMGLLGCIECKAEDLEAERSLGSKI
;
A
#
# COMPACT_ATOMS: atom_id res chain seq x y z
N ALA A 1 15.98 10.32 -21.23
CA ALA A 1 14.52 10.35 -20.98
C ALA A 1 14.08 11.62 -20.23
N ILE A 2 14.65 11.89 -19.01
CA ILE A 2 14.25 13.09 -18.24
C ILE A 2 14.58 14.37 -19.01
N ALA A 3 15.85 14.56 -19.39
CA ALA A 3 16.31 15.75 -20.13
C ALA A 3 15.53 15.96 -21.43
N ASP A 4 15.34 14.90 -22.20
CA ASP A 4 14.62 14.95 -23.48
C ASP A 4 13.17 15.35 -23.27
N GLN A 5 12.52 14.84 -22.22
CA GLN A 5 11.12 15.16 -21.93
C GLN A 5 10.97 16.61 -21.42
N VAL A 6 11.91 17.12 -20.62
CA VAL A 6 11.90 18.53 -20.17
C VAL A 6 11.96 19.49 -21.35
N VAL A 7 12.81 19.20 -22.34
CA VAL A 7 12.90 20.02 -23.56
C VAL A 7 11.65 19.91 -24.41
N LYS A 8 11.08 18.70 -24.53
CA LYS A 8 9.94 18.44 -25.41
C LYS A 8 8.62 18.98 -24.88
N LEU A 9 8.31 18.72 -23.59
CA LEU A 9 7.12 19.17 -22.89
C LEU A 9 7.37 19.08 -21.39
N PRO A 10 7.78 20.19 -20.74
CA PRO A 10 8.09 20.19 -19.31
C PRO A 10 6.84 20.00 -18.44
N PHE A 11 5.72 20.62 -18.82
CA PHE A 11 4.48 20.56 -18.06
C PHE A 11 3.26 20.86 -18.94
N THR A 12 2.12 20.28 -18.58
CA THR A 12 0.77 20.69 -19.00
C THR A 12 -0.23 20.31 -17.91
N SER A 13 -1.36 21.03 -17.85
CA SER A 13 -2.38 20.78 -16.84
C SER A 13 -3.06 19.42 -17.05
N PRO A 14 -3.06 18.52 -16.07
CA PRO A 14 -3.75 17.23 -16.17
C PRO A 14 -5.28 17.35 -16.16
N PHE A 15 -5.82 18.52 -15.79
CA PHE A 15 -7.26 18.74 -15.74
C PHE A 15 -7.88 18.96 -17.11
N THR A 16 -7.08 19.36 -18.09
CA THR A 16 -7.55 19.67 -19.46
C THR A 16 -6.88 18.83 -20.53
N ASN A 17 -5.73 18.25 -20.25
CA ASN A 17 -4.94 17.55 -21.25
C ASN A 17 -4.32 16.26 -20.69
N SER A 18 -4.30 15.22 -21.49
CA SER A 18 -3.43 14.06 -21.28
C SER A 18 -2.16 14.19 -22.14
N THR A 19 -1.10 13.52 -21.73
CA THR A 19 0.18 13.51 -22.45
C THR A 19 0.54 12.12 -22.90
N LYS A 20 1.33 11.99 -23.97
CA LYS A 20 1.80 10.69 -24.43
C LYS A 20 2.53 9.92 -23.30
N PRO A 21 3.46 10.51 -22.53
CA PRO A 21 4.09 9.79 -21.42
C PRO A 21 3.08 9.28 -20.37
N SER A 22 2.10 10.09 -19.97
CA SER A 22 1.11 9.67 -18.98
C SER A 22 0.20 8.57 -19.50
N SER A 23 -0.28 8.67 -20.74
CA SER A 23 -1.17 7.66 -21.35
C SER A 23 -0.46 6.31 -21.54
N VAL A 24 0.80 6.33 -22.02
CA VAL A 24 1.58 5.10 -22.19
C VAL A 24 1.92 4.48 -20.84
N LEU A 25 2.27 5.29 -19.83
CA LEU A 25 2.56 4.80 -18.49
C LEU A 25 1.30 4.20 -17.83
N SER A 26 0.14 4.86 -17.96
CA SER A 26 -1.13 4.35 -17.46
C SER A 26 -1.42 2.95 -18.01
N LYS A 27 -1.29 2.77 -19.32
CA LYS A 27 -1.48 1.46 -19.96
C LYS A 27 -0.48 0.43 -19.46
N LYS A 28 0.81 0.76 -19.34
CA LYS A 28 1.82 -0.17 -18.81
C LYS A 28 1.53 -0.58 -17.36
N ILE A 29 1.12 0.34 -16.51
CA ILE A 29 0.77 0.02 -15.11
C ILE A 29 -0.47 -0.88 -15.05
N ALA A 30 -1.51 -0.58 -15.83
CA ALA A 30 -2.70 -1.40 -15.93
C ALA A 30 -2.39 -2.83 -16.39
N ASP A 31 -1.50 -2.99 -17.40
CA ASP A 31 -1.09 -4.31 -17.90
C ASP A 31 -0.28 -5.14 -16.87
N MET A 32 0.27 -4.49 -15.85
CA MET A 32 1.03 -5.13 -14.77
C MET A 32 0.19 -5.37 -13.51
N ALA A 33 -0.94 -4.68 -13.37
CA ALA A 33 -1.81 -4.78 -12.22
C ALA A 33 -2.70 -6.02 -12.29
N PRO A 34 -3.09 -6.62 -11.13
CA PRO A 34 -3.91 -7.81 -11.11
C PRO A 34 -5.37 -7.54 -11.46
N GLY A 35 -6.04 -8.58 -11.98
CA GLY A 35 -7.49 -8.60 -12.22
C GLY A 35 -7.98 -7.47 -13.15
N ASP A 36 -8.98 -6.72 -12.69
CA ASP A 36 -9.62 -5.61 -13.41
C ASP A 36 -9.13 -4.22 -12.97
N LEU A 37 -7.93 -4.13 -12.42
CA LEU A 37 -7.30 -2.87 -12.01
C LEU A 37 -6.75 -2.10 -13.22
N ASN A 38 -7.64 -1.63 -14.09
CA ASN A 38 -7.31 -1.04 -15.38
C ASN A 38 -7.20 0.48 -15.38
N ASN A 39 -7.58 1.15 -14.28
CA ASN A 39 -7.72 2.60 -14.26
C ASN A 39 -6.67 3.23 -13.35
N VAL A 40 -5.79 4.06 -13.92
CA VAL A 40 -4.65 4.63 -13.19
C VAL A 40 -4.86 6.13 -12.97
N PHE A 41 -5.00 6.52 -11.71
CA PHE A 41 -5.03 7.91 -11.29
C PHE A 41 -3.67 8.32 -10.75
N PHE A 42 -2.93 9.14 -11.49
CA PHE A 42 -1.61 9.61 -11.09
C PHE A 42 -1.69 10.67 -9.98
N THR A 43 -0.70 10.62 -9.09
CA THR A 43 -0.53 11.54 -7.98
C THR A 43 0.94 11.96 -7.86
N THR A 44 1.27 12.75 -6.84
CA THR A 44 2.63 13.28 -6.65
C THR A 44 3.50 12.43 -5.70
N GLY A 45 2.93 11.37 -5.12
CA GLY A 45 3.65 10.49 -4.20
C GLY A 45 2.71 9.53 -3.47
N GLY A 46 3.24 8.74 -2.52
CA GLY A 46 2.49 7.70 -1.81
C GLY A 46 1.35 8.26 -0.95
N SER A 47 1.60 9.32 -0.16
CA SER A 47 0.56 9.93 0.68
C SER A 47 -0.64 10.41 -0.14
N THR A 48 -0.37 11.07 -1.28
CA THR A 48 -1.40 11.54 -2.19
C THR A 48 -2.09 10.40 -2.96
N ALA A 49 -1.41 9.27 -3.17
CA ALA A 49 -2.03 8.07 -3.72
C ALA A 49 -3.03 7.46 -2.73
N VAL A 50 -2.66 7.38 -1.45
CA VAL A 50 -3.55 6.92 -0.37
C VAL A 50 -4.74 7.88 -0.20
N ASP A 51 -4.51 9.20 -0.14
CA ASP A 51 -5.61 10.18 -0.10
C ASP A 51 -6.59 9.97 -1.27
N THR A 52 -6.05 9.74 -2.48
CA THR A 52 -6.88 9.49 -3.67
C THR A 52 -7.70 8.21 -3.52
N ALA A 53 -7.11 7.12 -3.01
CA ALA A 53 -7.84 5.86 -2.79
C ALA A 53 -8.98 6.05 -1.78
N LEU A 54 -8.74 6.72 -0.66
CA LEU A 54 -9.74 6.99 0.36
C LEU A 54 -10.84 7.94 -0.15
N ARG A 55 -10.49 8.95 -0.93
CA ARG A 55 -11.45 9.86 -1.59
C ARG A 55 -12.27 9.13 -2.65
N THR A 56 -11.65 8.21 -3.39
CA THR A 56 -12.35 7.34 -4.37
C THR A 56 -13.36 6.45 -3.66
N MET A 57 -13.01 5.83 -2.53
CA MET A 57 -13.93 5.06 -1.70
C MET A 57 -15.16 5.90 -1.28
N GLN A 58 -14.94 7.11 -0.77
CA GLN A 58 -16.02 8.01 -0.37
C GLN A 58 -16.92 8.38 -1.55
N TYR A 59 -16.33 8.73 -2.69
CA TYR A 59 -17.06 9.09 -3.89
C TYR A 59 -17.87 7.91 -4.44
N PHE A 60 -17.26 6.74 -4.56
CA PHE A 60 -17.90 5.50 -4.97
C PHE A 60 -19.13 5.16 -4.10
N ASN A 61 -18.98 5.19 -2.78
CA ASN A 61 -20.08 4.89 -1.86
C ASN A 61 -21.21 5.92 -1.95
N ASN A 62 -20.90 7.20 -2.14
CA ASN A 62 -21.91 8.23 -2.38
C ASN A 62 -22.66 7.99 -3.69
N ARG A 63 -21.94 7.68 -4.77
CA ARG A 63 -22.52 7.45 -6.11
C ARG A 63 -23.45 6.26 -6.16
N ARG A 64 -23.16 5.21 -5.40
CA ARG A 64 -24.04 4.03 -5.30
C ARG A 64 -25.12 4.12 -4.24
N GLY A 65 -25.36 5.30 -3.67
CA GLY A 65 -26.43 5.54 -2.69
C GLY A 65 -26.16 4.99 -1.29
N GLN A 66 -24.88 4.80 -0.92
CA GLN A 66 -24.45 4.32 0.40
C GLN A 66 -23.57 5.37 1.11
N PRO A 67 -24.08 6.59 1.39
CA PRO A 67 -23.28 7.68 1.95
C PRO A 67 -22.77 7.42 3.37
N GLU A 68 -23.34 6.46 4.09
CA GLU A 68 -22.90 6.10 5.44
C GLU A 68 -21.64 5.21 5.45
N LYS A 69 -21.30 4.54 4.35
CA LYS A 69 -20.09 3.71 4.23
C LYS A 69 -18.83 4.55 4.12
N LYS A 70 -18.36 5.09 5.27
CA LYS A 70 -17.22 6.00 5.36
C LYS A 70 -16.10 5.53 6.30
N ILE A 71 -16.40 4.61 7.21
CA ILE A 71 -15.42 4.11 8.18
C ILE A 71 -14.31 3.38 7.42
N ILE A 72 -13.08 3.60 7.85
CA ILE A 72 -11.89 2.98 7.31
C ILE A 72 -11.28 2.12 8.42
N ILE A 73 -11.06 0.86 8.12
CA ILE A 73 -10.28 -0.03 8.99
C ILE A 73 -8.84 0.02 8.51
N ALA A 74 -7.89 0.18 9.44
CA ALA A 74 -6.45 0.12 9.21
C ALA A 74 -5.80 -0.81 10.24
N ARG A 75 -4.48 -0.90 10.28
CA ARG A 75 -3.77 -1.74 11.25
C ARG A 75 -2.79 -0.93 12.10
N GLU A 76 -2.67 -1.29 13.37
CA GLU A 76 -1.56 -0.80 14.19
C GLU A 76 -0.22 -1.06 13.49
N LYS A 77 0.75 -0.19 13.70
CA LYS A 77 2.07 -0.16 13.06
C LYS A 77 2.05 0.05 11.55
N GLY A 78 0.89 0.12 10.88
CA GLY A 78 0.78 0.49 9.47
C GLY A 78 1.22 1.93 9.22
N TYR A 79 1.82 2.21 8.05
CA TYR A 79 2.18 3.55 7.62
C TYR A 79 1.67 3.82 6.20
N HIS A 80 0.84 4.85 6.06
CA HIS A 80 0.17 5.14 4.79
C HIS A 80 0.45 6.55 4.24
N GLY A 81 1.16 7.38 4.98
CA GLY A 81 1.54 8.72 4.51
C GLY A 81 1.44 9.81 5.55
N SER A 82 1.68 11.06 5.11
CA SER A 82 1.78 12.23 5.99
C SER A 82 0.79 13.36 5.62
N THR A 83 -0.07 13.18 4.60
CA THR A 83 -1.21 14.05 4.37
C THR A 83 -2.29 13.77 5.41
N TYR A 84 -3.20 14.73 5.66
CA TYR A 84 -4.16 14.63 6.76
C TYR A 84 -4.91 13.30 6.80
N LEU A 85 -5.46 12.84 5.67
CA LEU A 85 -6.25 11.61 5.62
C LEU A 85 -5.35 10.36 5.62
N ALA A 86 -4.25 10.36 4.86
CA ALA A 86 -3.30 9.24 4.87
C ALA A 86 -2.62 9.06 6.24
N HIS A 87 -2.36 10.16 6.96
CA HIS A 87 -1.83 10.09 8.31
C HIS A 87 -2.90 9.63 9.32
N SER A 88 -4.16 9.97 9.09
CA SER A 88 -5.27 9.46 9.92
C SER A 88 -5.36 7.93 9.91
N VAL A 89 -5.10 7.28 8.78
CA VAL A 89 -5.08 5.80 8.66
C VAL A 89 -3.73 5.16 9.00
N THR A 90 -2.70 5.96 9.28
CA THR A 90 -1.39 5.47 9.78
C THR A 90 -1.53 5.01 11.22
N GLY A 91 -1.18 3.75 11.52
CA GLY A 91 -1.33 3.13 12.85
C GLY A 91 -0.08 3.19 13.72
N LYS A 92 0.92 4.02 13.36
CA LYS A 92 2.16 4.20 14.14
C LYS A 92 1.98 5.30 15.17
N GLU A 93 1.68 4.91 16.41
CA GLU A 93 1.35 5.83 17.50
C GLU A 93 2.43 6.91 17.72
N ARG A 94 3.71 6.52 17.67
CA ARG A 94 4.82 7.48 17.84
C ARG A 94 4.84 8.61 16.81
N ASP A 95 4.29 8.37 15.61
CA ASP A 95 4.30 9.36 14.50
C ASP A 95 3.09 10.32 14.62
N LYS A 96 2.17 10.06 15.55
CA LYS A 96 0.92 10.81 15.74
C LYS A 96 1.00 11.93 16.77
N SER A 97 2.04 11.95 17.59
CA SER A 97 2.21 12.96 18.66
C SER A 97 2.10 14.37 18.10
N HIS A 98 1.24 15.18 18.74
CA HIS A 98 0.99 16.59 18.42
C HIS A 98 0.32 16.88 17.05
N PHE A 99 -0.28 15.88 16.42
CA PHE A 99 -1.08 16.07 15.19
C PHE A 99 -2.57 15.77 15.42
N ASP A 100 -3.41 16.42 14.64
CA ASP A 100 -4.86 16.16 14.61
C ASP A 100 -5.20 15.16 13.53
N PHE A 101 -6.23 14.34 13.75
CA PHE A 101 -6.65 13.24 12.88
C PHE A 101 -8.16 13.14 12.71
N ALA A 102 -8.61 12.49 11.65
CA ALA A 102 -10.00 12.11 11.43
C ALA A 102 -10.39 10.89 12.29
N THR A 103 -10.33 11.03 13.62
CA THR A 103 -10.52 9.93 14.59
C THR A 103 -11.89 9.26 14.51
N ASN A 104 -12.91 9.98 14.05
CA ASN A 104 -14.28 9.47 13.88
C ASN A 104 -14.45 8.58 12.63
N LEU A 105 -13.46 8.53 11.76
CA LEU A 105 -13.52 7.77 10.50
C LEU A 105 -12.63 6.53 10.51
N VAL A 106 -11.71 6.39 11.47
CA VAL A 106 -10.66 5.37 11.39
C VAL A 106 -10.65 4.49 12.63
N HIS A 107 -10.65 3.18 12.41
CA HIS A 107 -10.48 2.16 13.46
C HIS A 107 -9.28 1.28 13.15
N PHE A 108 -8.55 0.88 14.17
CA PHE A 108 -7.31 0.10 14.00
C PHE A 108 -7.46 -1.31 14.52
N LEU A 109 -7.13 -2.30 13.69
CA LEU A 109 -6.93 -3.67 14.13
C LEU A 109 -5.62 -3.79 14.91
N PRO A 110 -5.56 -4.67 15.93
CA PRO A 110 -4.36 -4.91 16.69
C PRO A 110 -3.18 -5.39 15.84
N ASP A 111 -1.96 -5.20 16.38
CA ASP A 111 -0.71 -5.61 15.73
C ASP A 111 -0.76 -7.07 15.25
N VAL A 112 -0.38 -7.27 13.99
CA VAL A 112 -0.36 -8.58 13.32
C VAL A 112 1.03 -9.25 13.35
N ASN A 113 2.00 -8.67 14.08
CA ASN A 113 3.38 -9.15 14.11
C ASN A 113 3.46 -10.56 14.70
N PRO A 114 3.89 -11.60 13.93
CA PRO A 114 4.00 -12.95 14.47
C PRO A 114 5.06 -13.09 15.57
N TYR A 115 5.98 -12.16 15.69
CA TYR A 115 7.01 -12.18 16.74
C TYR A 115 6.43 -11.97 18.16
N ILE A 116 5.35 -11.19 18.28
CA ILE A 116 4.72 -10.90 19.58
C ILE A 116 3.62 -11.90 19.97
N ARG A 117 3.44 -12.97 19.20
CA ARG A 117 2.44 -13.99 19.54
C ARG A 117 2.79 -14.65 20.89
N PRO A 118 1.79 -15.02 21.69
CA PRO A 118 2.03 -15.71 22.97
C PRO A 118 2.79 -17.03 22.79
N ASP A 119 3.57 -17.42 23.80
CA ASP A 119 4.27 -18.70 23.82
C ASP A 119 3.29 -19.86 23.67
N GLY A 120 3.64 -20.85 22.86
CA GLY A 120 2.81 -22.02 22.59
C GLY A 120 1.73 -21.82 21.51
N VAL A 121 1.46 -20.59 21.07
CA VAL A 121 0.53 -20.32 19.98
C VAL A 121 1.25 -20.54 18.64
N SER A 122 0.69 -21.35 17.76
CA SER A 122 1.21 -21.58 16.42
C SER A 122 1.01 -20.36 15.50
N SER A 123 1.72 -20.28 14.38
CA SER A 123 1.52 -19.22 13.39
C SER A 123 0.12 -19.25 12.75
N GLU A 124 -0.49 -20.44 12.67
CA GLU A 124 -1.84 -20.62 12.14
C GLU A 124 -2.89 -20.09 13.13
N GLU A 125 -2.81 -20.50 14.41
CA GLU A 125 -3.68 -19.97 15.46
C GLU A 125 -3.56 -18.46 15.62
N TRP A 126 -2.33 -17.92 15.48
CA TRP A 126 -2.12 -16.47 15.47
C TRP A 126 -2.82 -15.82 14.28
N CYS A 127 -2.71 -16.40 13.08
CA CYS A 127 -3.44 -15.94 11.91
C CYS A 127 -4.95 -15.96 12.14
N ASP A 128 -5.48 -17.05 12.73
CA ASP A 128 -6.91 -17.19 13.03
C ASP A 128 -7.38 -16.08 13.96
N ALA A 129 -6.65 -15.82 15.03
CA ALA A 129 -6.96 -14.76 15.97
C ALA A 129 -6.96 -13.38 15.29
N LYS A 130 -5.95 -13.10 14.44
CA LYS A 130 -5.85 -11.80 13.75
C LYS A 130 -6.89 -11.61 12.65
N VAL A 131 -7.36 -12.67 12.04
CA VAL A 131 -8.49 -12.65 11.10
C VAL A 131 -9.81 -12.46 11.85
N GLU A 132 -9.95 -13.06 13.02
CA GLU A 132 -11.12 -12.88 13.89
C GLU A 132 -11.25 -11.45 14.41
N ASP A 133 -10.14 -10.76 14.71
CA ASP A 133 -10.14 -9.33 15.05
C ASP A 133 -10.88 -8.48 14.02
N LEU A 134 -10.69 -8.78 12.72
CA LEU A 134 -11.42 -8.08 11.64
C LEU A 134 -12.93 -8.37 11.66
N LYS A 135 -13.31 -9.63 11.85
CA LYS A 135 -14.74 -10.01 11.92
C LYS A 135 -15.45 -9.36 13.09
N LEU A 136 -14.81 -9.36 14.26
CA LEU A 136 -15.33 -8.73 15.46
C LEU A 136 -15.53 -7.23 15.24
N MET A 137 -14.55 -6.56 14.65
CA MET A 137 -14.65 -5.12 14.32
C MET A 137 -15.76 -4.83 13.32
N ILE A 138 -15.93 -5.66 12.29
CA ILE A 138 -17.02 -5.52 11.32
C ILE A 138 -18.39 -5.69 12.02
N ASN A 139 -18.52 -6.66 12.91
CA ASN A 139 -19.76 -6.89 13.67
C ASN A 139 -20.08 -5.73 14.63
N GLU A 140 -19.06 -5.15 15.27
CA GLU A 140 -19.20 -4.02 16.19
C GLU A 140 -19.62 -2.74 15.47
N LEU A 141 -18.96 -2.40 14.36
CA LEU A 141 -19.16 -1.14 13.65
C LEU A 141 -20.35 -1.18 12.69
N GLY A 142 -20.69 -2.35 12.18
CA GLY A 142 -21.65 -2.57 11.11
C GLY A 142 -21.04 -2.47 9.71
N ALA A 143 -21.16 -3.53 8.91
CA ALA A 143 -20.63 -3.60 7.55
C ALA A 143 -21.18 -2.48 6.63
N ASP A 144 -22.42 -2.02 6.90
CA ASP A 144 -23.09 -0.93 6.20
C ASP A 144 -22.45 0.44 6.41
N LYS A 145 -21.57 0.59 7.40
CA LYS A 145 -20.84 1.84 7.70
C LYS A 145 -19.38 1.79 7.26
N ILE A 146 -18.82 0.60 7.04
CA ILE A 146 -17.40 0.43 6.70
C ILE A 146 -17.23 0.56 5.19
N GLY A 147 -16.47 1.57 4.76
CA GLY A 147 -16.17 1.84 3.36
C GLY A 147 -14.98 1.06 2.83
N ALA A 148 -13.91 0.94 3.62
CA ALA A 148 -12.71 0.25 3.19
C ALA A 148 -11.89 -0.34 4.36
N PHE A 149 -11.13 -1.39 4.03
CA PHE A 149 -9.97 -1.85 4.78
C PHE A 149 -8.70 -1.52 3.98
N ILE A 150 -7.76 -0.75 4.57
CA ILE A 150 -6.48 -0.43 3.95
C ILE A 150 -5.36 -1.20 4.62
N ALA A 151 -4.52 -1.85 3.81
CA ALA A 151 -3.46 -2.72 4.30
C ALA A 151 -2.20 -2.67 3.41
N GLU A 152 -1.02 -2.50 4.03
CA GLU A 152 0.24 -2.86 3.37
C GLU A 152 0.33 -4.39 3.28
N PRO A 153 0.74 -5.01 2.18
CA PRO A 153 1.00 -6.46 2.14
C PRO A 153 2.04 -6.89 3.19
N ILE A 154 3.07 -6.07 3.41
CA ILE A 154 4.07 -6.16 4.48
C ILE A 154 4.13 -4.78 5.13
N LEU A 155 3.97 -4.69 6.46
CA LEU A 155 4.05 -3.41 7.17
C LEU A 155 5.52 -2.97 7.23
N SER A 156 5.95 -2.27 6.20
CA SER A 156 7.37 -2.02 5.95
C SER A 156 7.99 -1.13 7.03
N SER A 157 7.48 0.08 7.21
CA SER A 157 8.01 1.04 8.20
C SER A 157 7.59 0.72 9.64
N GLY A 158 6.66 -0.20 9.82
CA GLY A 158 6.27 -0.78 11.12
C GLY A 158 7.27 -1.79 11.69
N GLY A 159 8.31 -2.11 10.93
CA GLY A 159 9.36 -3.08 11.30
C GLY A 159 9.43 -4.30 10.39
N VAL A 160 9.13 -4.13 9.11
CA VAL A 160 9.05 -5.22 8.11
C VAL A 160 8.23 -6.40 8.63
N ILE A 161 7.03 -6.11 9.14
CA ILE A 161 6.15 -7.14 9.68
C ILE A 161 5.50 -7.87 8.50
N VAL A 162 5.86 -9.15 8.36
CA VAL A 162 5.23 -10.07 7.42
C VAL A 162 4.12 -10.81 8.17
N PRO A 163 2.84 -10.55 7.89
CA PRO A 163 1.73 -11.25 8.55
C PRO A 163 1.80 -12.77 8.32
N SER A 164 1.22 -13.54 9.22
CA SER A 164 1.14 -15.00 9.07
C SER A 164 0.54 -15.40 7.72
N LYS A 165 1.01 -16.52 7.18
CA LYS A 165 0.55 -17.02 5.87
C LYS A 165 -0.98 -17.14 5.83
N GLY A 166 -1.58 -16.61 4.78
CA GLY A 166 -3.02 -16.63 4.56
C GLY A 166 -3.78 -15.42 5.15
N TYR A 167 -3.16 -14.61 6.00
CA TYR A 167 -3.83 -13.44 6.59
C TYR A 167 -4.39 -12.48 5.55
N GLN A 168 -3.60 -12.10 4.54
CA GLN A 168 -4.03 -11.15 3.50
C GLN A 168 -5.22 -11.70 2.70
N LYS A 169 -5.14 -12.96 2.26
CA LYS A 169 -6.21 -13.61 1.50
C LYS A 169 -7.51 -13.68 2.29
N ARG A 170 -7.45 -14.16 3.51
CA ARG A 170 -8.63 -14.33 4.39
C ARG A 170 -9.29 -12.98 4.74
N THR A 171 -8.49 -11.95 5.02
CA THR A 171 -9.04 -10.60 5.29
C THR A 171 -9.64 -9.98 4.03
N TRP A 172 -9.06 -10.21 2.87
CA TRP A 172 -9.63 -9.80 1.59
C TRP A 172 -10.97 -10.52 1.28
N GLU A 173 -11.05 -11.83 1.51
CA GLU A 173 -12.28 -12.61 1.35
C GLU A 173 -13.39 -12.06 2.25
N ILE A 174 -13.10 -11.80 3.54
CA ILE A 174 -14.04 -11.21 4.49
C ILE A 174 -14.52 -9.82 4.04
N CYS A 175 -13.62 -8.98 3.55
CA CYS A 175 -13.99 -7.67 3.02
C CYS A 175 -14.95 -7.78 1.83
N ARG A 176 -14.70 -8.70 0.91
CA ARG A 176 -15.59 -8.96 -0.25
C ARG A 176 -16.96 -9.46 0.18
N GLU A 177 -17.04 -10.40 1.12
CA GLU A 177 -18.29 -10.94 1.64
C GLU A 177 -19.15 -9.87 2.31
N ASN A 178 -18.53 -8.82 2.85
CA ASN A 178 -19.21 -7.71 3.55
C ASN A 178 -19.33 -6.42 2.71
N ASP A 179 -19.04 -6.49 1.41
CA ASP A 179 -19.05 -5.33 0.50
C ASP A 179 -18.19 -4.16 1.02
N ILE A 180 -17.03 -4.47 1.59
CA ILE A 180 -16.01 -3.53 2.07
C ILE A 180 -14.90 -3.49 1.03
N LEU A 181 -14.49 -2.30 0.57
CA LEU A 181 -13.39 -2.17 -0.38
C LEU A 181 -12.06 -2.55 0.26
N TYR A 182 -11.25 -3.35 -0.43
CA TYR A 182 -9.89 -3.68 -0.02
C TYR A 182 -8.88 -2.80 -0.77
N ILE A 183 -8.14 -1.97 -0.03
CA ILE A 183 -7.08 -1.11 -0.57
C ILE A 183 -5.73 -1.72 -0.22
N SER A 184 -4.99 -2.21 -1.20
CA SER A 184 -3.63 -2.69 -1.00
C SER A 184 -2.64 -1.54 -1.15
N ASP A 185 -1.98 -1.17 -0.06
CA ASP A 185 -0.92 -0.15 -0.10
C ASP A 185 0.40 -0.80 -0.49
N GLU A 186 0.71 -0.76 -1.77
CA GLU A 186 1.95 -1.29 -2.35
C GLU A 186 3.01 -0.21 -2.61
N VAL A 187 2.97 0.87 -1.88
CA VAL A 187 3.98 1.95 -1.99
C VAL A 187 5.40 1.44 -1.72
N VAL A 188 5.55 0.37 -0.92
CA VAL A 188 6.85 -0.27 -0.67
C VAL A 188 7.00 -1.62 -1.36
N THR A 189 5.97 -2.45 -1.35
CA THR A 189 6.04 -3.81 -1.91
C THR A 189 6.02 -3.85 -3.42
N GLY A 190 5.41 -2.87 -4.08
CA GLY A 190 5.35 -2.76 -5.53
C GLY A 190 6.70 -2.44 -6.18
N PHE A 191 6.74 -2.60 -7.49
CA PHE A 191 7.90 -2.32 -8.35
C PHE A 191 9.18 -3.02 -7.90
N GLY A 192 9.09 -4.34 -7.74
CA GLY A 192 10.24 -5.24 -7.71
C GLY A 192 10.74 -5.64 -6.34
N ARG A 193 10.31 -5.02 -5.24
CA ARG A 193 10.84 -5.32 -3.90
C ARG A 193 10.73 -6.80 -3.51
N LEU A 194 9.66 -7.46 -3.94
CA LEU A 194 9.41 -8.89 -3.73
C LEU A 194 9.65 -9.73 -5.01
N GLY A 195 10.20 -9.14 -6.06
CA GLY A 195 10.47 -9.82 -7.34
C GLY A 195 9.28 -9.84 -8.30
N HIS A 196 8.23 -9.05 -8.04
CA HIS A 196 7.03 -8.89 -8.86
C HIS A 196 6.72 -7.41 -9.07
N TRP A 197 5.91 -7.06 -10.08
CA TRP A 197 5.44 -5.69 -10.26
C TRP A 197 4.57 -5.25 -9.10
N PHE A 198 3.61 -6.09 -8.72
CA PHE A 198 2.78 -5.96 -7.53
C PHE A 198 2.79 -7.27 -6.76
N ALA A 199 2.68 -7.18 -5.43
CA ALA A 199 2.73 -8.35 -4.56
C ALA A 199 1.34 -8.97 -4.33
N SER A 200 0.28 -8.21 -4.54
CA SER A 200 -1.08 -8.58 -4.16
C SER A 200 -1.49 -9.95 -4.69
N GLU A 201 -1.46 -10.16 -6.01
CA GLU A 201 -1.85 -11.44 -6.60
C GLU A 201 -0.74 -12.49 -6.52
N GLU A 202 0.45 -12.15 -6.99
CA GLU A 202 1.56 -13.09 -7.17
C GLU A 202 2.13 -13.66 -5.86
N VAL A 203 2.03 -12.90 -4.76
CA VAL A 203 2.61 -13.28 -3.47
C VAL A 203 1.54 -13.60 -2.43
N PHE A 204 0.46 -12.83 -2.42
CA PHE A 204 -0.56 -12.89 -1.38
C PHE A 204 -1.92 -13.41 -1.86
N GLU A 205 -2.05 -13.76 -3.14
CA GLU A 205 -3.25 -14.36 -3.74
C GLU A 205 -4.52 -13.50 -3.54
N ILE A 206 -4.39 -12.16 -3.66
CA ILE A 206 -5.49 -11.23 -3.56
C ILE A 206 -5.60 -10.34 -4.80
N ILE A 207 -6.83 -10.02 -5.20
CA ILE A 207 -7.13 -9.00 -6.20
C ILE A 207 -7.88 -7.88 -5.50
N PRO A 208 -7.18 -6.82 -5.04
CA PRO A 208 -7.80 -5.73 -4.29
C PRO A 208 -8.67 -4.86 -5.20
N ASP A 209 -9.54 -4.03 -4.60
CA ASP A 209 -10.34 -3.06 -5.34
C ASP A 209 -9.51 -1.84 -5.79
N MET A 210 -8.47 -1.51 -5.02
CA MET A 210 -7.50 -0.47 -5.37
C MET A 210 -6.09 -0.84 -4.90
N ILE A 211 -5.09 -0.39 -5.66
CA ILE A 211 -3.67 -0.45 -5.26
C ILE A 211 -3.12 0.98 -5.22
N THR A 212 -2.39 1.33 -4.16
CA THR A 212 -1.58 2.56 -4.13
C THR A 212 -0.11 2.24 -4.35
N CYS A 213 0.57 3.02 -5.18
CA CYS A 213 1.99 2.84 -5.47
C CYS A 213 2.74 4.16 -5.63
N ALA A 214 4.05 4.13 -5.39
CA ALA A 214 4.97 5.25 -5.55
C ALA A 214 6.43 4.74 -5.57
N LYS A 215 7.35 5.38 -4.89
CA LYS A 215 8.75 4.99 -4.64
C LYS A 215 9.42 4.25 -5.81
N GLY A 216 9.30 2.91 -5.85
CA GLY A 216 9.85 2.05 -6.89
C GLY A 216 9.37 2.37 -8.30
N LEU A 217 8.20 2.99 -8.45
CA LEU A 217 7.65 3.42 -9.74
C LEU A 217 8.63 4.29 -10.54
N THR A 218 9.36 5.17 -9.88
CA THR A 218 10.40 6.01 -10.49
C THR A 218 11.80 5.76 -9.93
N SER A 219 11.97 4.77 -9.04
CA SER A 219 13.22 4.49 -8.30
C SER A 219 13.81 5.75 -7.63
N GLY A 220 12.96 6.69 -7.21
CA GLY A 220 13.35 7.91 -6.51
C GLY A 220 13.87 9.05 -7.41
N TYR A 221 13.93 8.85 -8.72
CA TYR A 221 14.43 9.89 -9.65
C TYR A 221 13.54 11.13 -9.70
N LEU A 222 12.21 10.94 -9.71
CA LEU A 222 11.25 12.05 -9.71
C LEU A 222 10.00 11.69 -8.90
N PRO A 223 9.31 12.68 -8.29
CA PRO A 223 8.08 12.46 -7.56
C PRO A 223 6.98 11.95 -8.49
N LEU A 224 6.41 10.80 -8.15
CA LEU A 224 5.22 10.23 -8.79
C LEU A 224 4.61 9.18 -7.87
N GLY A 225 3.30 9.12 -7.86
CA GLY A 225 2.51 8.05 -7.28
C GLY A 225 1.31 7.76 -8.15
N ALA A 226 0.61 6.68 -7.84
CA ALA A 226 -0.64 6.34 -8.51
C ALA A 226 -1.57 5.59 -7.56
N CYS A 227 -2.87 5.79 -7.77
CA CYS A 227 -3.95 4.94 -7.31
C CYS A 227 -4.48 4.16 -8.52
N ILE A 228 -4.40 2.84 -8.48
CA ILE A 228 -4.89 1.95 -9.53
C ILE A 228 -6.26 1.45 -9.06
N ILE A 229 -7.28 1.59 -9.90
CA ILE A 229 -8.68 1.47 -9.52
C ILE A 229 -9.33 0.40 -10.40
N SER A 230 -10.13 -0.50 -9.79
CA SER A 230 -10.86 -1.53 -10.52
C SER A 230 -11.94 -0.96 -11.44
N ASP A 231 -12.27 -1.69 -12.51
CA ASP A 231 -13.32 -1.32 -13.45
C ASP A 231 -14.67 -1.17 -12.73
N ARG A 232 -14.98 -2.03 -11.78
CA ARG A 232 -16.19 -1.97 -10.94
C ARG A 232 -16.39 -0.59 -10.29
N ILE A 233 -15.32 -0.03 -9.74
CA ILE A 233 -15.39 1.29 -9.10
C ILE A 233 -15.60 2.40 -10.13
N LEU A 234 -14.86 2.36 -11.24
CA LEU A 234 -14.96 3.38 -12.28
C LEU A 234 -16.34 3.37 -12.95
N GLU A 235 -16.89 2.19 -13.25
CA GLU A 235 -18.21 2.04 -13.84
C GLU A 235 -19.28 2.74 -13.00
N ILE A 236 -19.32 2.51 -11.68
CA ILE A 236 -20.26 3.15 -10.78
C ILE A 236 -19.97 4.65 -10.63
N ALA A 237 -18.68 5.01 -10.50
CA ALA A 237 -18.27 6.40 -10.35
C ALA A 237 -18.62 7.26 -11.58
N SER A 238 -18.67 6.66 -12.76
CA SER A 238 -18.97 7.36 -14.03
C SER A 238 -20.44 7.32 -14.47
N GLN A 239 -21.31 6.60 -13.76
CA GLN A 239 -22.74 6.51 -14.11
C GLN A 239 -23.50 7.81 -13.79
N GLY A 240 -24.59 8.07 -14.55
CA GLY A 240 -25.59 9.12 -14.30
C GLY A 240 -25.52 10.27 -15.29
N ASP A 241 -26.65 10.94 -15.47
CA ASP A 241 -26.86 12.02 -16.44
C ASP A 241 -26.32 13.38 -16.00
N GLU A 242 -26.00 13.52 -14.72
CA GLU A 242 -25.41 14.73 -14.18
C GLU A 242 -23.89 14.73 -14.44
N PRO A 243 -23.30 15.85 -14.86
CA PRO A 243 -21.86 15.98 -15.05
C PRO A 243 -21.13 16.03 -13.70
N SER A 244 -21.12 14.92 -12.99
CA SER A 244 -20.45 14.78 -11.72
C SER A 244 -19.00 14.31 -11.96
N ALA A 245 -18.10 15.26 -12.13
CA ALA A 245 -16.69 14.96 -12.21
C ALA A 245 -16.15 14.56 -10.83
N PHE A 246 -15.28 13.56 -10.81
CA PHE A 246 -14.45 13.26 -9.63
C PHE A 246 -13.43 14.40 -9.46
N THR A 247 -13.84 15.47 -8.79
CA THR A 247 -13.05 16.70 -8.61
C THR A 247 -11.97 16.50 -7.53
N ASN A 248 -11.17 15.46 -7.68
CA ASN A 248 -9.99 15.20 -6.90
C ASN A 248 -8.78 15.20 -7.82
N GLY A 249 -7.65 15.72 -7.36
CA GLY A 249 -6.43 15.76 -8.15
C GLY A 249 -5.45 16.81 -7.67
N TYR A 250 -4.27 16.77 -8.24
CA TYR A 250 -3.16 17.65 -7.88
C TYR A 250 -2.63 18.31 -9.15
N THR A 251 -2.22 19.57 -9.07
CA THR A 251 -1.70 20.31 -10.22
C THR A 251 -0.60 19.57 -10.97
N TYR A 252 0.22 18.81 -10.23
CA TYR A 252 1.32 18.03 -10.80
C TYR A 252 1.03 16.54 -10.97
N SER A 253 -0.24 16.13 -10.91
CA SER A 253 -0.63 14.77 -11.30
C SER A 253 -0.19 14.48 -12.74
N ALA A 254 0.23 13.24 -12.99
CA ALA A 254 0.65 12.80 -14.33
C ALA A 254 1.71 13.69 -15.00
N HIS A 255 2.59 14.33 -14.22
CA HIS A 255 3.63 15.22 -14.72
C HIS A 255 4.44 14.54 -15.84
N PRO A 256 4.53 15.12 -17.05
CA PRO A 256 5.11 14.44 -18.22
C PRO A 256 6.52 13.92 -17.98
N VAL A 257 7.34 14.70 -17.27
CA VAL A 257 8.74 14.36 -16.98
C VAL A 257 8.84 13.20 -15.99
N SER A 258 7.98 13.21 -14.95
CA SER A 258 7.92 12.09 -14.00
C SER A 258 7.40 10.81 -14.64
N CYS A 259 6.40 10.91 -15.52
CA CYS A 259 5.91 9.77 -16.31
C CYS A 259 6.98 9.21 -17.26
N ALA A 260 7.76 10.07 -17.91
CA ALA A 260 8.88 9.64 -18.77
C ALA A 260 10.00 8.96 -17.97
N ALA A 261 10.26 9.42 -16.74
CA ALA A 261 11.21 8.75 -15.84
C ALA A 261 10.71 7.36 -15.44
N ALA A 262 9.42 7.23 -15.07
CA ALA A 262 8.81 5.95 -14.73
C ALA A 262 8.83 4.97 -15.91
N LEU A 263 8.50 5.42 -17.12
CA LEU A 263 8.58 4.60 -18.34
C LEU A 263 9.99 4.07 -18.56
N LYS A 264 11.00 4.93 -18.39
CA LYS A 264 12.40 4.50 -18.54
C LYS A 264 12.84 3.55 -17.44
N ASN A 265 12.36 3.77 -16.22
CA ASN A 265 12.58 2.87 -15.10
C ASN A 265 11.99 1.47 -15.39
N ILE A 266 10.75 1.39 -15.84
CA ILE A 266 10.12 0.11 -16.21
C ILE A 266 10.90 -0.57 -17.35
N GLU A 267 11.29 0.17 -18.39
CA GLU A 267 12.13 -0.35 -19.48
C GLU A 267 13.43 -0.99 -18.97
N ILE A 268 14.09 -0.35 -18.00
CA ILE A 268 15.33 -0.89 -17.37
C ILE A 268 14.99 -2.19 -16.62
N PHE A 269 13.92 -2.22 -15.84
CA PHE A 269 13.48 -3.43 -15.14
C PHE A 269 13.24 -4.60 -16.10
N GLU A 270 12.60 -4.35 -17.23
CA GLU A 270 12.30 -5.34 -18.27
C GLU A 270 13.61 -5.82 -18.94
N ASN A 271 14.44 -4.89 -19.44
CA ASN A 271 15.66 -5.21 -20.21
C ASN A 271 16.73 -5.90 -19.38
N GLU A 272 16.89 -5.49 -18.12
CA GLU A 272 17.88 -6.04 -17.21
C GLU A 272 17.33 -7.20 -16.36
N ARG A 273 16.07 -7.61 -16.58
CA ARG A 273 15.41 -8.73 -15.88
C ARG A 273 15.51 -8.58 -14.35
N ILE A 274 15.31 -7.36 -13.85
CA ILE A 274 15.52 -7.02 -12.43
C ILE A 274 14.59 -7.84 -11.54
N LEU A 275 13.32 -8.05 -11.91
CA LEU A 275 12.38 -8.85 -11.10
C LEU A 275 12.88 -10.29 -10.92
N GLU A 276 13.39 -10.89 -11.98
CA GLU A 276 13.97 -12.23 -11.91
C GLU A 276 15.22 -12.26 -11.04
N ASN A 277 16.10 -11.29 -11.19
CA ASN A 277 17.29 -11.17 -10.34
C ASN A 277 16.92 -11.04 -8.86
N VAL A 278 15.87 -10.24 -8.52
CA VAL A 278 15.36 -10.13 -7.15
C VAL A 278 14.91 -11.49 -6.63
N ARG A 279 14.16 -12.27 -7.41
CA ARG A 279 13.75 -13.61 -6.99
C ARG A 279 14.94 -14.55 -6.78
N ASN A 280 15.96 -14.45 -7.60
CA ASN A 280 17.16 -15.29 -7.51
C ASN A 280 18.03 -14.95 -6.29
N VAL A 281 18.18 -13.69 -5.93
CA VAL A 281 19.03 -13.27 -4.80
C VAL A 281 18.30 -13.25 -3.46
N SER A 282 16.98 -13.18 -3.46
CA SER A 282 16.15 -13.11 -2.24
C SER A 282 16.41 -14.27 -1.26
N PRO A 283 16.51 -15.54 -1.67
CA PRO A 283 16.79 -16.64 -0.75
C PRO A 283 18.14 -16.46 -0.02
N HIS A 284 19.16 -15.99 -0.73
CA HIS A 284 20.45 -15.70 -0.13
C HIS A 284 20.36 -14.56 0.89
N PHE A 285 19.69 -13.45 0.52
CA PHE A 285 19.49 -12.31 1.42
C PHE A 285 18.76 -12.74 2.69
N GLN A 286 17.64 -13.48 2.57
CA GLN A 286 16.85 -13.94 3.70
C GLN A 286 17.62 -14.95 4.58
N SER A 287 18.42 -15.82 3.99
CA SER A 287 19.30 -16.73 4.74
C SER A 287 20.34 -15.96 5.56
N ARG A 288 21.02 -14.99 4.93
CA ARG A 288 22.00 -14.15 5.63
C ARG A 288 21.38 -13.31 6.75
N LEU A 289 20.13 -12.84 6.54
CA LEU A 289 19.39 -12.14 7.58
C LEU A 289 19.13 -13.06 8.78
N LYS A 290 18.68 -14.28 8.52
CA LYS A 290 18.44 -15.29 9.59
C LYS A 290 19.69 -15.71 10.33
N ASP A 291 20.85 -15.73 9.69
CA ASP A 291 22.14 -16.05 10.33
C ASP A 291 22.46 -15.09 11.50
N LEU A 292 21.83 -13.91 11.54
CA LEU A 292 22.01 -12.92 12.60
C LEU A 292 21.30 -13.32 13.91
N MET A 293 20.37 -14.28 13.86
CA MET A 293 19.75 -14.86 15.06
C MET A 293 20.73 -15.55 16.01
N LYS A 294 21.97 -15.82 15.55
CA LYS A 294 23.03 -16.36 16.41
C LYS A 294 23.55 -15.38 17.46
N TYR A 295 23.26 -14.10 17.32
CA TYR A 295 23.68 -13.08 18.29
C TYR A 295 22.60 -12.89 19.35
N ASP A 296 22.98 -12.93 20.62
CA ASP A 296 22.04 -12.86 21.76
C ASP A 296 21.20 -11.58 21.78
N ILE A 297 21.73 -10.49 21.25
CA ILE A 297 21.00 -9.21 21.14
C ILE A 297 19.85 -9.26 20.12
N VAL A 298 19.87 -10.21 19.18
CA VAL A 298 18.85 -10.33 18.15
C VAL A 298 17.66 -11.12 18.66
N GLY A 299 16.50 -10.50 18.72
CA GLY A 299 15.23 -11.14 19.12
C GLY A 299 14.50 -11.78 17.94
N ASP A 300 14.52 -11.10 16.78
CA ASP A 300 13.95 -11.62 15.55
C ASP A 300 14.71 -11.10 14.32
N ALA A 301 14.77 -11.92 13.29
CA ALA A 301 15.28 -11.56 11.97
C ALA A 301 14.29 -12.04 10.91
N ARG A 302 13.52 -11.11 10.37
CA ARG A 302 12.37 -11.38 9.49
C ARG A 302 12.43 -10.60 8.19
N GLY A 303 11.76 -11.10 7.18
CA GLY A 303 11.61 -10.41 5.91
C GLY A 303 11.04 -11.28 4.82
N MET A 304 10.91 -10.67 3.64
CA MET A 304 10.48 -11.34 2.41
C MET A 304 11.06 -10.61 1.20
N GLY A 305 11.47 -11.33 0.17
CA GLY A 305 12.13 -10.72 -0.98
C GLY A 305 13.40 -9.97 -0.57
N LEU A 306 13.51 -8.72 -0.96
CA LEU A 306 14.58 -7.80 -0.54
C LEU A 306 14.11 -6.78 0.52
N LEU A 307 13.15 -7.17 1.36
CA LEU A 307 12.81 -6.50 2.60
C LEU A 307 13.34 -7.32 3.77
N GLY A 308 13.93 -6.68 4.76
CA GLY A 308 14.44 -7.34 5.96
C GLY A 308 14.49 -6.40 7.15
N CYS A 309 14.30 -6.97 8.34
CA CYS A 309 14.40 -6.30 9.63
C CYS A 309 15.10 -7.20 10.62
N ILE A 310 15.90 -6.59 11.49
CA ILE A 310 16.44 -7.18 12.71
C ILE A 310 15.76 -6.46 13.87
N GLU A 311 15.10 -7.20 14.71
CA GLU A 311 14.52 -6.70 15.95
C GLU A 311 15.43 -7.10 17.12
N CYS A 312 15.92 -6.12 17.86
CA CYS A 312 16.79 -6.37 19.01
C CYS A 312 15.96 -6.70 20.24
N LYS A 313 16.48 -7.59 21.09
CA LYS A 313 15.91 -7.80 22.41
C LYS A 313 16.14 -6.56 23.26
N ALA A 314 15.09 -6.03 23.83
CA ALA A 314 15.14 -4.92 24.76
C ALA A 314 14.29 -5.25 26.00
N GLU A 315 14.73 -4.79 27.14
CA GLU A 315 14.01 -5.00 28.41
C GLU A 315 12.78 -4.10 28.50
N ASP A 316 12.81 -2.96 27.80
CA ASP A 316 11.72 -2.01 27.72
C ASP A 316 11.80 -1.13 26.44
N LEU A 317 10.78 -0.31 26.21
CA LEU A 317 10.70 0.58 25.04
C LEU A 317 11.80 1.65 24.99
N GLU A 318 12.36 2.05 26.15
CA GLU A 318 13.43 3.05 26.21
C GLU A 318 14.76 2.42 25.79
N ALA A 319 15.04 1.20 26.25
CA ALA A 319 16.18 0.39 25.84
C ALA A 319 16.11 0.08 24.33
N GLU A 320 14.95 -0.27 23.80
CA GLU A 320 14.71 -0.51 22.36
C GLU A 320 15.06 0.72 21.52
N ARG A 321 14.58 1.91 21.90
CA ARG A 321 14.87 3.16 21.23
C ARG A 321 16.37 3.52 21.28
N SER A 322 17.00 3.28 22.42
CA SER A 322 18.44 3.53 22.63
C SER A 322 19.30 2.59 21.76
N LEU A 323 18.92 1.31 21.64
CA LEU A 323 19.63 0.35 20.78
C LEU A 323 19.53 0.73 19.30
N GLY A 324 18.34 1.07 18.80
CA GLY A 324 18.14 1.47 17.41
C GLY A 324 18.89 2.74 17.01
N SER A 325 19.28 3.58 17.97
CA SER A 325 20.07 4.80 17.71
C SER A 325 21.58 4.58 17.75
N LYS A 326 22.04 3.41 18.21
CA LYS A 326 23.47 3.06 18.33
C LYS A 326 23.96 2.14 17.24
N ILE A 327 23.07 1.58 16.44
CA ILE A 327 23.34 0.72 15.28
C ILE A 327 23.22 1.55 13.99
#